data_643efa8cded1a1aeadd0d30b61705e5e
#
_entry.id   643efa8cded1a1aeadd0d30b61705e5e
#
_cell.length_a   1.000
_cell.length_b   1.000
_cell.length_c   1.000
_cell.angle_alpha   90.00
_cell.angle_beta   90.00
_cell.angle_gamma   90.00
#
_symmetry.space_group_name_H-M   'P 1'
#
loop_
_entity.id
_entity.type
_entity.pdbx_description
1 polymer ?
#
loop_
_entity_poly.entity_id
_entity_poly.type
_entity_poly.pdbx_seq_one_letter_code
_entity_poly.pdbx_strand_id
1 'polypeptide(L)'
;MQINTQEINGFAIDVFNQYDLEEGKAQGICPLCSSERKAQKQKLKCASYDWGTGLGTCHNCDTTFQLHTYKRKGNSLKEYIRPLNESFAPIESTKIEKWFITRGISINTLKALKVSEGTEWMPQTNKNENTIKFNYFIANELINIKYRDGRKNFKLFKGAEKVFYNIN
;
A
#
# COMPACT_ATOMS: atom_id res chain seq x y z
N MET A 1 12.06 9.51 19.71
CA MET A 1 12.76 9.02 18.50
C MET A 1 14.24 9.36 18.67
N GLN A 2 15.14 8.38 18.77
CA GLN A 2 16.57 8.69 18.86
C GLN A 2 17.02 9.15 17.49
N ILE A 3 17.37 10.41 17.35
CA ILE A 3 18.05 10.93 16.17
C ILE A 3 19.43 10.28 16.15
N ASN A 4 19.65 9.43 15.18
CA ASN A 4 20.94 8.76 15.04
C ASN A 4 21.97 9.83 14.61
N THR A 5 23.04 9.97 15.37
CA THR A 5 24.12 10.96 15.21
C THR A 5 24.99 10.70 13.96
N GLN A 6 24.37 10.53 12.80
CA GLN A 6 25.09 10.41 11.53
C GLN A 6 25.28 11.80 10.92
N GLU A 7 26.44 12.01 10.36
CA GLU A 7 26.77 13.21 9.58
C GLU A 7 25.77 13.38 8.44
N ILE A 8 25.22 14.57 8.34
CA ILE A 8 24.35 14.96 7.22
C ILE A 8 25.19 15.77 6.25
N ASN A 9 25.49 15.19 5.10
CA ASN A 9 26.36 15.78 4.09
C ASN A 9 27.72 16.26 4.69
N GLY A 10 28.28 15.51 5.65
CA GLY A 10 29.53 15.86 6.33
C GLY A 10 29.38 16.84 7.52
N PHE A 11 28.17 17.21 7.91
CA PHE A 11 27.92 18.06 9.08
C PHE A 11 27.41 17.23 10.27
N ALA A 12 28.02 17.44 11.45
CA ALA A 12 27.56 16.82 12.68
C ALA A 12 26.18 17.39 13.09
N ILE A 13 25.37 16.55 13.71
CA ILE A 13 23.98 16.92 14.14
C ILE A 13 23.92 18.11 15.08
N ASP A 14 24.98 18.39 15.83
CA ASP A 14 25.07 19.55 16.70
C ASP A 14 24.88 20.89 15.97
N VAL A 15 25.14 20.89 14.67
CA VAL A 15 24.88 22.01 13.76
C VAL A 15 23.39 22.31 13.62
N PHE A 16 22.49 21.31 13.81
CA PHE A 16 21.04 21.51 13.66
C PHE A 16 20.45 22.50 14.66
N ASN A 17 20.90 22.45 15.90
CA ASN A 17 20.44 23.38 16.92
C ASN A 17 20.81 24.84 16.60
N GLN A 18 21.92 25.06 15.86
CA GLN A 18 22.30 26.38 15.40
C GLN A 18 21.42 26.91 14.25
N TYR A 19 20.76 26.02 13.51
CA TYR A 19 19.94 26.34 12.33
C TYR A 19 18.44 26.32 12.57
N ASP A 20 17.99 26.33 13.84
CA ASP A 20 16.57 26.32 14.22
C ASP A 20 15.79 25.14 13.62
N LEU A 21 16.45 23.97 13.61
CA LEU A 21 15.88 22.70 13.14
C LEU A 21 15.35 21.91 14.33
N GLU A 22 14.08 22.13 14.66
CA GLU A 22 13.39 21.33 15.65
C GLU A 22 12.62 20.18 14.99
N GLU A 23 12.64 19.03 15.65
CA GLU A 23 11.85 17.88 15.19
C GLU A 23 10.37 18.27 15.07
N GLY A 24 9.78 18.00 13.90
CA GLY A 24 8.40 18.33 13.59
C GLY A 24 8.18 19.69 12.94
N LYS A 25 9.15 20.60 12.92
CA LYS A 25 9.03 21.85 12.16
C LYS A 25 9.33 21.61 10.67
N ALA A 26 8.40 22.05 9.81
CA ALA A 26 8.53 21.88 8.36
C ALA A 26 9.50 22.87 7.68
N GLN A 27 9.98 23.89 8.39
CA GLN A 27 10.84 24.92 7.84
C GLN A 27 11.94 25.33 8.82
N GLY A 28 13.12 25.62 8.30
CA GLY A 28 14.27 26.08 9.06
C GLY A 28 15.32 26.77 8.20
N ILE A 29 16.45 27.05 8.82
CA ILE A 29 17.62 27.65 8.17
C ILE A 29 18.38 26.55 7.41
N CYS A 30 18.88 26.86 6.23
CA CYS A 30 19.67 25.90 5.47
C CYS A 30 21.06 25.70 6.10
N PRO A 31 21.47 24.45 6.42
CA PRO A 31 22.79 24.18 6.99
C PRO A 31 23.93 24.42 6.00
N LEU A 32 23.65 24.45 4.69
CA LEU A 32 24.66 24.52 3.65
C LEU A 32 24.98 25.96 3.22
N CYS A 33 23.98 26.81 3.04
CA CYS A 33 24.17 28.14 2.47
C CYS A 33 24.01 29.31 3.46
N SER A 34 23.48 29.06 4.67
CA SER A 34 23.14 30.17 5.57
C SER A 34 24.36 30.94 6.06
N SER A 35 25.46 30.25 6.35
CA SER A 35 26.71 30.83 6.81
C SER A 35 27.38 31.75 5.75
N GLU A 36 27.16 31.47 4.47
CA GLU A 36 27.75 32.23 3.35
C GLU A 36 26.93 33.44 2.93
N ARG A 37 25.72 33.57 3.51
CA ARG A 37 24.82 34.68 3.20
C ARG A 37 25.21 35.95 3.94
N LYS A 38 24.75 37.11 3.44
CA LYS A 38 24.87 38.39 4.16
C LYS A 38 24.32 38.26 5.57
N ALA A 39 24.98 38.80 6.57
CA ALA A 39 24.64 38.64 8.00
C ALA A 39 23.15 38.82 8.33
N GLN A 40 22.48 39.77 7.69
CA GLN A 40 21.06 40.07 7.84
C GLN A 40 20.16 38.92 7.33
N LYS A 41 20.66 38.03 6.44
CA LYS A 41 19.91 36.95 5.80
C LYS A 41 20.26 35.56 6.33
N GLN A 42 21.25 35.44 7.22
CA GLN A 42 21.71 34.16 7.75
C GLN A 42 20.65 33.44 8.59
N LYS A 43 19.76 34.19 9.24
CA LYS A 43 18.66 33.65 10.08
C LYS A 43 17.35 33.43 9.33
N LEU A 44 17.30 33.67 8.01
CA LEU A 44 16.08 33.46 7.23
C LEU A 44 15.85 31.97 7.00
N LYS A 45 14.62 31.51 7.29
CA LYS A 45 14.17 30.14 7.04
C LYS A 45 13.99 29.93 5.54
N CYS A 46 14.97 29.32 4.90
CA CYS A 46 15.01 29.10 3.47
C CYS A 46 14.98 27.61 3.07
N ALA A 47 14.88 26.72 4.04
CA ALA A 47 14.82 25.30 3.79
C ALA A 47 13.52 24.70 4.30
N SER A 48 12.96 23.77 3.53
CA SER A 48 11.81 22.93 3.90
C SER A 48 12.28 21.54 4.29
N TYR A 49 11.62 20.90 5.26
CA TYR A 49 11.99 19.60 5.80
C TYR A 49 10.80 18.66 5.83
N ASP A 50 11.02 17.42 5.41
CA ASP A 50 10.12 16.32 5.62
C ASP A 50 10.76 15.35 6.64
N TRP A 51 10.28 15.38 7.86
CA TRP A 51 10.75 14.53 8.95
C TRP A 51 10.40 13.06 8.76
N GLY A 52 9.39 12.75 7.97
CA GLY A 52 8.99 11.37 7.67
C GLY A 52 10.00 10.68 6.78
N THR A 53 10.47 11.36 5.75
CA THR A 53 11.46 10.86 4.79
C THR A 53 12.90 11.23 5.16
N GLY A 54 13.07 12.24 6.01
CA GLY A 54 14.38 12.79 6.37
C GLY A 54 14.98 13.68 5.29
N LEU A 55 14.18 14.13 4.31
CA LEU A 55 14.67 14.99 3.24
C LEU A 55 14.47 16.47 3.58
N GLY A 56 15.48 17.27 3.27
CA GLY A 56 15.44 18.72 3.30
C GLY A 56 15.78 19.31 1.94
N THR A 57 15.10 20.39 1.56
CA THR A 57 15.38 21.13 0.32
C THR A 57 15.48 22.63 0.62
N CYS A 58 16.56 23.26 0.20
CA CYS A 58 16.75 24.69 0.35
C CYS A 58 16.28 25.45 -0.89
N HIS A 59 15.35 26.38 -0.73
CA HIS A 59 14.83 27.20 -1.82
C HIS A 59 15.75 28.36 -2.21
N ASN A 60 16.88 28.56 -1.51
CA ASN A 60 17.84 29.62 -1.85
C ASN A 60 19.04 29.08 -2.62
N CYS A 61 19.52 27.88 -2.32
CA CYS A 61 20.67 27.29 -3.02
C CYS A 61 20.27 26.04 -3.84
N ASP A 62 18.97 25.72 -3.88
CA ASP A 62 18.38 24.58 -4.60
C ASP A 62 19.01 23.22 -4.26
N THR A 63 19.65 23.14 -3.09
CA THR A 63 20.31 21.91 -2.65
C THR A 63 19.36 21.07 -1.82
N THR A 64 19.33 19.78 -2.12
CA THR A 64 18.64 18.75 -1.32
C THR A 64 19.65 18.09 -0.40
N PHE A 65 19.29 17.88 0.85
CA PHE A 65 20.11 17.21 1.83
C PHE A 65 19.27 16.26 2.70
N GLN A 66 19.92 15.30 3.34
CA GLN A 66 19.26 14.29 4.14
C GLN A 66 19.52 14.54 5.62
N LEU A 67 18.46 14.68 6.41
CA LEU A 67 18.51 14.90 7.86
C LEU A 67 18.77 13.62 8.63
N HIS A 68 18.20 12.51 8.17
CA HIS A 68 18.37 11.19 8.74
C HIS A 68 18.11 10.13 7.67
N THR A 69 18.70 8.96 7.84
CA THR A 69 18.43 7.83 6.95
C THR A 69 16.98 7.37 7.15
N TYR A 70 16.17 7.42 6.10
CA TYR A 70 14.85 6.82 6.12
C TYR A 70 15.01 5.31 6.32
N LYS A 71 14.73 4.85 7.54
CA LYS A 71 14.52 3.43 7.76
C LYS A 71 13.15 3.11 7.15
N ARG A 72 13.13 2.58 5.92
CA ARG A 72 11.93 1.90 5.44
C ARG A 72 11.50 0.99 6.59
N LYS A 73 10.29 1.19 7.13
CA LYS A 73 9.68 0.17 7.99
C LYS A 73 9.87 -1.12 7.22
N GLY A 74 10.76 -1.98 7.72
CA GLY A 74 11.04 -3.25 7.08
C GLY A 74 9.69 -3.84 6.78
N ASN A 75 9.46 -4.28 5.55
CA ASN A 75 8.31 -5.10 5.26
C ASN A 75 8.47 -6.30 6.21
N SER A 76 7.87 -6.21 7.40
CA SER A 76 7.58 -7.43 8.14
C SER A 76 6.90 -8.31 7.12
N LEU A 77 7.48 -9.46 6.85
CA LEU A 77 6.88 -10.44 5.96
C LEU A 77 5.42 -10.54 6.39
N LYS A 78 4.52 -9.97 5.58
CA LYS A 78 3.10 -10.04 5.90
C LYS A 78 2.74 -11.50 5.76
N GLU A 79 2.42 -12.12 6.87
CA GLU A 79 1.79 -13.43 6.82
C GLU A 79 0.41 -13.25 6.17
N TYR A 80 0.24 -13.90 5.05
CA TYR A 80 -1.03 -13.92 4.33
C TYR A 80 -1.81 -15.17 4.71
N ILE A 81 -3.11 -15.01 4.91
CA ILE A 81 -4.02 -16.11 5.17
C ILE A 81 -4.42 -16.72 3.82
N ARG A 82 -4.21 -18.04 3.66
CA ARG A 82 -4.63 -18.75 2.45
C ARG A 82 -6.07 -19.26 2.62
N PRO A 83 -6.94 -19.06 1.61
CA PRO A 83 -8.25 -19.70 1.61
C PRO A 83 -8.07 -21.22 1.55
N LEU A 84 -8.94 -21.96 2.24
CA LEU A 84 -8.92 -23.41 2.17
C LEU A 84 -9.45 -23.88 0.81
N ASN A 85 -8.84 -24.93 0.25
CA ASN A 85 -9.24 -25.51 -1.04
C ASN A 85 -10.67 -26.11 -1.03
N GLU A 86 -11.24 -26.35 0.12
CA GLU A 86 -12.62 -26.84 0.32
C GLU A 86 -13.71 -25.88 -0.19
N SER A 87 -13.32 -24.68 -0.61
CA SER A 87 -14.23 -23.63 -1.10
C SER A 87 -14.69 -23.82 -2.55
N PHE A 88 -14.31 -24.93 -3.20
CA PHE A 88 -14.63 -25.21 -4.61
C PHE A 88 -15.94 -25.99 -4.77
N ALA A 89 -17.06 -25.45 -4.32
CA ALA A 89 -18.32 -25.94 -4.84
C ALA A 89 -18.46 -25.46 -6.31
N PRO A 90 -18.60 -26.36 -7.28
CA PRO A 90 -18.87 -25.98 -8.65
C PRO A 90 -20.16 -25.14 -8.72
N ILE A 91 -20.36 -24.42 -9.84
CA ILE A 91 -21.61 -23.70 -10.04
C ILE A 91 -22.71 -24.73 -10.28
N GLU A 92 -23.62 -24.86 -9.33
CA GLU A 92 -24.78 -25.75 -9.38
C GLU A 92 -26.09 -24.97 -9.54
N SER A 93 -26.05 -23.64 -9.34
CA SER A 93 -27.20 -22.79 -9.45
C SER A 93 -27.55 -22.46 -10.89
N THR A 94 -28.68 -22.90 -11.34
CA THR A 94 -29.24 -22.56 -12.67
C THR A 94 -29.37 -21.04 -12.89
N LYS A 95 -29.50 -20.25 -11.80
CA LYS A 95 -29.61 -18.79 -11.86
C LYS A 95 -28.27 -18.14 -12.19
N ILE A 96 -27.20 -18.56 -11.55
CA ILE A 96 -25.84 -18.07 -11.82
C ILE A 96 -25.39 -18.52 -13.21
N GLU A 97 -25.63 -19.77 -13.57
CA GLU A 97 -25.36 -20.31 -14.90
C GLU A 97 -26.04 -19.48 -15.99
N LYS A 98 -27.35 -19.26 -15.91
CA LYS A 98 -28.11 -18.42 -16.84
C LYS A 98 -27.52 -17.01 -16.92
N TRP A 99 -27.11 -16.44 -15.79
CA TRP A 99 -26.52 -15.11 -15.74
C TRP A 99 -25.22 -15.02 -16.53
N PHE A 100 -24.39 -16.06 -16.53
CA PHE A 100 -23.17 -16.11 -17.35
C PHE A 100 -23.47 -16.38 -18.82
N ILE A 101 -24.40 -17.31 -19.12
CA ILE A 101 -24.80 -17.65 -20.49
C ILE A 101 -25.36 -16.42 -21.22
N THR A 102 -26.19 -15.60 -20.56
CA THR A 102 -26.70 -14.34 -21.15
C THR A 102 -25.60 -13.32 -21.46
N ARG A 103 -24.36 -13.54 -21.02
CA ARG A 103 -23.17 -12.73 -21.31
C ARG A 103 -22.22 -13.42 -22.27
N GLY A 104 -22.64 -14.51 -22.89
CA GLY A 104 -21.82 -15.29 -23.83
C GLY A 104 -20.72 -16.10 -23.15
N ILE A 105 -20.78 -16.34 -21.84
CA ILE A 105 -19.80 -17.11 -21.10
C ILE A 105 -20.33 -18.51 -20.86
N SER A 106 -19.66 -19.50 -21.46
CA SER A 106 -20.07 -20.91 -21.33
C SER A 106 -19.70 -21.51 -19.98
N ILE A 107 -20.41 -22.56 -19.58
CA ILE A 107 -20.08 -23.35 -18.38
C ILE A 107 -18.67 -23.96 -18.47
N ASN A 108 -18.23 -24.36 -19.65
CA ASN A 108 -16.88 -24.89 -19.83
C ASN A 108 -15.82 -23.80 -19.51
N THR A 109 -16.07 -22.55 -19.89
CA THR A 109 -15.22 -21.41 -19.54
C THR A 109 -15.16 -21.23 -18.01
N LEU A 110 -16.31 -21.31 -17.34
CA LEU A 110 -16.35 -21.16 -15.87
C LEU A 110 -15.58 -22.27 -15.15
N LYS A 111 -15.71 -23.51 -15.64
CA LYS A 111 -14.96 -24.66 -15.12
C LYS A 111 -13.45 -24.47 -15.36
N ALA A 112 -13.04 -24.07 -16.56
CA ALA A 112 -11.65 -23.82 -16.89
C ALA A 112 -11.03 -22.73 -16.01
N LEU A 113 -11.79 -21.66 -15.73
CA LEU A 113 -11.39 -20.57 -14.85
C LEU A 113 -11.59 -20.87 -13.35
N LYS A 114 -12.03 -22.07 -13.01
CA LYS A 114 -12.30 -22.50 -11.64
C LYS A 114 -13.21 -21.53 -10.86
N VAL A 115 -14.19 -20.91 -11.57
CA VAL A 115 -15.21 -20.08 -10.94
C VAL A 115 -16.18 -21.00 -10.19
N SER A 116 -16.51 -20.64 -8.95
CA SER A 116 -17.40 -21.41 -8.09
C SER A 116 -18.49 -20.53 -7.48
N GLU A 117 -19.41 -21.12 -6.75
CA GLU A 117 -20.42 -20.40 -6.00
C GLU A 117 -20.45 -20.87 -4.54
N GLY A 118 -21.11 -20.08 -3.70
CA GLY A 118 -21.35 -20.44 -2.31
C GLY A 118 -21.86 -19.26 -1.51
N THR A 119 -22.33 -19.56 -0.32
CA THR A 119 -22.84 -18.54 0.60
C THR A 119 -21.68 -17.87 1.32
N GLU A 120 -21.72 -16.51 1.37
CA GLU A 120 -20.70 -15.74 2.01
C GLU A 120 -21.28 -14.48 2.67
N TRP A 121 -20.76 -14.13 3.84
CA TRP A 121 -21.19 -12.94 4.53
C TRP A 121 -20.70 -11.69 3.80
N MET A 122 -21.63 -10.79 3.44
CA MET A 122 -21.35 -9.58 2.69
C MET A 122 -21.53 -8.34 3.60
N PRO A 123 -20.46 -7.58 3.86
CA PRO A 123 -20.56 -6.42 4.75
C PRO A 123 -21.49 -5.32 4.24
N GLN A 124 -21.65 -5.20 2.92
CA GLN A 124 -22.50 -4.18 2.31
C GLN A 124 -24.01 -4.43 2.55
N THR A 125 -24.40 -5.69 2.72
CA THR A 125 -25.80 -6.09 2.98
C THR A 125 -26.02 -6.54 4.42
N ASN A 126 -24.93 -6.72 5.18
CA ASN A 126 -24.92 -7.24 6.54
C ASN A 126 -25.65 -8.60 6.63
N LYS A 127 -25.47 -9.46 5.63
CA LYS A 127 -26.13 -10.78 5.51
C LYS A 127 -25.24 -11.80 4.83
N ASN A 128 -25.57 -13.07 5.02
CA ASN A 128 -25.06 -14.14 4.19
C ASN A 128 -25.82 -14.12 2.85
N GLU A 129 -25.07 -13.94 1.77
CA GLU A 129 -25.59 -13.87 0.41
C GLU A 129 -25.00 -15.02 -0.43
N ASN A 130 -25.77 -15.51 -1.40
CA ASN A 130 -25.20 -16.38 -2.41
C ASN A 130 -24.29 -15.57 -3.33
N THR A 131 -23.04 -16.02 -3.47
CA THR A 131 -21.99 -15.28 -4.18
C THR A 131 -21.34 -16.13 -5.26
N ILE A 132 -20.93 -15.45 -6.33
CA ILE A 132 -19.97 -15.96 -7.29
C ILE A 132 -18.58 -15.79 -6.68
N LYS A 133 -17.78 -16.86 -6.68
CA LYS A 133 -16.40 -16.88 -6.21
C LYS A 133 -15.45 -16.92 -7.40
N PHE A 134 -14.70 -15.85 -7.60
CA PHE A 134 -13.58 -15.80 -8.55
C PHE A 134 -12.34 -16.22 -7.78
N ASN A 135 -11.82 -17.40 -8.07
CA ASN A 135 -10.71 -18.01 -7.36
C ASN A 135 -9.39 -17.63 -8.03
N TYR A 136 -8.46 -17.09 -7.26
CA TYR A 136 -7.15 -16.60 -7.73
C TYR A 136 -6.09 -17.64 -7.42
N PHE A 137 -5.41 -18.12 -8.45
CA PHE A 137 -4.37 -19.14 -8.34
C PHE A 137 -3.01 -18.61 -8.72
N ILE A 138 -1.96 -19.14 -8.08
CA ILE A 138 -0.57 -19.09 -8.52
C ILE A 138 -0.03 -20.52 -8.41
N ALA A 139 0.55 -21.04 -9.48
CA ALA A 139 1.10 -22.40 -9.52
C ALA A 139 0.13 -23.47 -8.97
N ASN A 140 -1.16 -23.39 -9.31
CA ASN A 140 -2.26 -24.23 -8.81
C ASN A 140 -2.61 -24.09 -7.32
N GLU A 141 -1.97 -23.21 -6.58
CA GLU A 141 -2.33 -22.89 -5.20
C GLU A 141 -3.39 -21.78 -5.18
N LEU A 142 -4.46 -21.96 -4.38
CA LEU A 142 -5.48 -20.94 -4.15
C LEU A 142 -4.93 -19.83 -3.25
N ILE A 143 -4.72 -18.65 -3.80
CA ILE A 143 -4.10 -17.53 -3.11
C ILE A 143 -5.13 -16.57 -2.52
N ASN A 144 -6.21 -16.31 -3.27
CA ASN A 144 -7.24 -15.36 -2.87
C ASN A 144 -8.58 -15.73 -3.50
N ILE A 145 -9.66 -15.18 -2.97
CA ILE A 145 -11.01 -15.31 -3.54
C ILE A 145 -11.64 -13.92 -3.59
N LYS A 146 -12.20 -13.57 -4.76
CA LYS A 146 -13.05 -12.40 -4.90
C LYS A 146 -14.50 -12.86 -4.96
N TYR A 147 -15.27 -12.39 -4.01
CA TYR A 147 -16.70 -12.68 -3.91
C TYR A 147 -17.52 -11.58 -4.60
N ARG A 148 -18.59 -11.98 -5.27
CA ARG A 148 -19.56 -11.07 -5.88
C ARG A 148 -20.98 -11.54 -5.59
N ASP A 149 -21.79 -10.71 -4.98
CA ASP A 149 -23.22 -10.98 -4.76
C ASP A 149 -24.10 -10.57 -5.95
N GLY A 150 -25.40 -10.84 -5.85
CA GLY A 150 -26.40 -10.50 -6.87
C GLY A 150 -26.61 -8.99 -7.04
N ARG A 151 -26.24 -8.17 -6.06
CA ARG A 151 -26.37 -6.70 -6.05
C ARG A 151 -25.13 -5.98 -6.56
N LYS A 152 -24.16 -6.72 -7.08
CA LYS A 152 -22.85 -6.22 -7.58
C LYS A 152 -21.91 -5.71 -6.47
N ASN A 153 -22.12 -6.13 -5.23
CA ASN A 153 -21.14 -5.87 -4.19
C ASN A 153 -19.98 -6.86 -4.31
N PHE A 154 -18.80 -6.40 -3.92
CA PHE A 154 -17.57 -7.20 -3.99
C PHE A 154 -16.82 -7.15 -2.67
N LYS A 155 -16.19 -8.26 -2.33
CA LYS A 155 -15.15 -8.31 -1.30
C LYS A 155 -14.05 -9.31 -1.70
N LEU A 156 -12.88 -9.17 -1.10
CA LEU A 156 -11.81 -10.16 -1.17
C LEU A 156 -11.80 -11.01 0.11
N PHE A 157 -11.19 -12.19 0.04
CA PHE A 157 -10.93 -12.99 1.23
C PHE A 157 -10.06 -12.20 2.21
N LYS A 158 -10.48 -12.14 3.47
CA LYS A 158 -9.82 -11.32 4.49
C LYS A 158 -8.42 -11.84 4.81
N GLY A 159 -7.44 -10.97 4.73
CA GLY A 159 -6.05 -11.31 5.05
C GLY A 159 -5.27 -12.03 3.95
N ALA A 160 -5.91 -12.35 2.80
CA ALA A 160 -5.21 -12.97 1.68
C ALA A 160 -4.30 -11.98 0.93
N GLU A 161 -3.31 -12.53 0.26
CA GLU A 161 -2.43 -11.79 -0.63
C GLU A 161 -3.21 -11.22 -1.82
N LYS A 162 -2.92 -9.98 -2.18
CA LYS A 162 -3.51 -9.36 -3.36
C LYS A 162 -2.68 -9.72 -4.59
N VAL A 163 -3.24 -10.53 -5.44
CA VAL A 163 -2.64 -10.97 -6.70
C VAL A 163 -3.58 -10.64 -7.86
N PHE A 164 -3.04 -10.64 -9.08
CA PHE A 164 -3.88 -10.48 -10.26
C PHE A 164 -4.62 -11.77 -10.60
N TYR A 165 -5.78 -11.64 -11.22
CA TYR A 165 -6.60 -12.76 -11.64
C TYR A 165 -6.05 -13.38 -12.94
N ASN A 166 -5.88 -14.71 -12.98
CA ASN A 166 -5.39 -15.46 -14.15
C ASN A 166 -4.02 -15.00 -14.70
N ILE A 167 -3.11 -14.60 -13.83
CA ILE A 167 -1.70 -14.49 -14.19
C ILE A 167 -1.04 -15.85 -13.95
N ASN A 168 -0.73 -16.55 -15.01
CA ASN A 168 0.12 -17.72 -15.06
C ASN A 168 1.32 -17.42 -15.94
#